data_20bdeb9c7c85d43cae2347ae1a2e9424
#
_entry.id   20bdeb9c7c85d43cae2347ae1a2e9424
#
_cell.length_a   1.000
_cell.length_b   1.000
_cell.length_c   1.000
_cell.angle_alpha   90.00
_cell.angle_beta   90.00
_cell.angle_gamma   90.00
#
_symmetry.space_group_name_H-M   'P 1'
#
loop_
_entity.id
_entity.type
_entity.pdbx_description
1 polymer ?
#
loop_
_entity_poly.entity_id
_entity_poly.type
_entity_poly.pdbx_seq_one_letter_code
_entity_poly.pdbx_strand_id
1 'polypeptide(L)'
;MIDNTNFARNIKEPEILFTNDSTSLYLYLEKIRRNSFDGFISFDSDENSGKINLQGYAKVSLNNTFNTGEKINFDFKSQKNQDRSLNSSVIFPYFLGSPFNLKYSLNLIQKDSSYTSNENSVDVELNLNKVKVGVGFQKNESYSDSQIEFIENFNSKLFNVSSEYFIADSDDKLISEKFRLLVKYGTGKKIQLNNETDLNKYKLELIKKFNFSSRFKLLSSIVKEKINSKNLVNNELIRFGGSNSIRGFDDNSIFADGYTLLATNLNFFLNDTIYIYSIFDLANYTNSILDLDQDIYSGGIGFSTLTENGVISINYSKGNNWGNSFNLKNAKINVIFTTFF
;
A
#
# COMPACT_ATOMS: atom_id res chain seq x y z
N MET A 1 25.44 -0.32 6.14
CA MET A 1 24.63 -1.47 6.61
C MET A 1 23.63 -1.06 7.69
N ILE A 2 24.06 -0.33 8.71
CA ILE A 2 23.19 0.14 9.83
C ILE A 2 22.15 1.14 9.34
N ASP A 3 22.49 2.05 8.40
CA ASP A 3 21.57 3.04 7.85
C ASP A 3 20.36 2.45 7.10
N ASN A 4 20.41 1.14 6.79
CA ASN A 4 19.29 0.39 6.21
C ASN A 4 18.41 -0.30 7.27
N THR A 5 18.74 -0.19 8.55
CA THR A 5 17.89 -0.74 9.61
C THR A 5 16.77 0.24 9.95
N ASN A 6 15.56 -0.28 10.16
CA ASN A 6 14.39 0.56 10.46
C ASN A 6 14.24 0.92 11.93
N PHE A 7 15.11 0.44 12.80
CA PHE A 7 14.99 0.54 14.26
C PHE A 7 16.18 1.20 14.95
N ALA A 8 17.27 1.48 14.21
CA ALA A 8 18.47 2.13 14.75
C ALA A 8 19.06 3.11 13.73
N ARG A 9 19.68 4.18 14.24
CA ARG A 9 20.48 5.11 13.43
C ARG A 9 21.84 5.35 14.07
N ASN A 10 22.82 5.69 13.25
CA ASN A 10 24.11 6.16 13.72
C ASN A 10 23.96 7.58 14.30
N ILE A 11 24.44 7.82 15.53
CA ILE A 11 24.56 9.17 16.12
C ILE A 11 25.92 9.78 15.80
N LYS A 12 26.90 8.94 15.53
CA LYS A 12 28.28 9.32 15.22
C LYS A 12 28.85 8.33 14.20
N GLU A 13 29.83 8.74 13.43
CA GLU A 13 30.57 7.85 12.54
C GLU A 13 31.24 6.71 13.34
N PRO A 14 31.24 5.48 12.83
CA PRO A 14 31.91 4.35 13.47
C PRO A 14 33.41 4.61 13.67
N GLU A 15 33.93 4.28 14.84
CA GLU A 15 35.36 4.39 15.16
C GLU A 15 35.98 3.02 15.11
N ILE A 16 37.20 2.95 14.57
CA ILE A 16 37.98 1.71 14.49
C ILE A 16 39.26 1.90 15.35
N LEU A 17 39.42 1.04 16.30
CA LEU A 17 40.65 0.96 17.10
C LEU A 17 41.46 -0.28 16.71
N PHE A 18 42.65 -0.06 16.20
CA PHE A 18 43.60 -1.12 15.89
C PHE A 18 44.55 -1.29 17.09
N THR A 19 44.66 -2.50 17.63
CA THR A 19 45.66 -2.90 18.59
C THR A 19 46.59 -3.96 17.95
N ASN A 20 47.68 -4.34 18.64
CA ASN A 20 48.64 -5.31 18.10
C ASN A 20 47.99 -6.68 17.78
N ASP A 21 46.95 -7.06 18.53
CA ASP A 21 46.34 -8.40 18.43
C ASP A 21 44.87 -8.39 18.04
N SER A 22 44.24 -7.22 17.91
CA SER A 22 42.80 -7.13 17.63
C SER A 22 42.41 -5.82 16.96
N THR A 23 41.25 -5.84 16.30
CA THR A 23 40.60 -4.65 15.75
C THR A 23 39.22 -4.53 16.39
N SER A 24 38.98 -3.40 17.07
CA SER A 24 37.70 -3.11 17.70
C SER A 24 36.93 -2.07 16.89
N LEU A 25 35.67 -2.37 16.55
CA LEU A 25 34.77 -1.46 15.89
C LEU A 25 33.76 -0.92 16.91
N TYR A 26 33.75 0.39 17.12
CA TYR A 26 32.79 1.07 17.97
C TYR A 26 31.65 1.66 17.14
N LEU A 27 30.42 1.21 17.41
CA LEU A 27 29.20 1.70 16.80
C LEU A 27 28.39 2.52 17.79
N TYR A 28 28.04 3.72 17.42
CA TYR A 28 27.26 4.64 18.26
C TYR A 28 25.82 4.67 17.72
N LEU A 29 24.93 3.90 18.34
CA LEU A 29 23.58 3.69 17.85
C LEU A 29 22.53 4.31 18.77
N GLU A 30 21.51 4.90 18.18
CA GLU A 30 20.31 5.34 18.87
C GLU A 30 19.10 4.55 18.34
N LYS A 31 18.22 4.12 19.25
CA LYS A 31 16.95 3.47 18.88
C LYS A 31 16.01 4.50 18.27
N ILE A 32 15.43 4.17 17.11
CA ILE A 32 14.42 4.98 16.48
C ILE A 32 13.04 4.41 16.82
N ARG A 33 12.12 5.27 17.25
CA ARG A 33 10.70 4.93 17.40
C ARG A 33 10.07 4.94 16.02
N ARG A 34 9.74 3.78 15.48
CA ARG A 34 9.12 3.62 14.16
C ARG A 34 7.87 2.74 14.18
N ASN A 35 7.41 2.40 15.36
CA ASN A 35 6.08 1.82 15.48
C ASN A 35 5.07 2.91 15.19
N SER A 36 4.04 2.56 14.47
CA SER A 36 2.98 3.51 14.18
C SER A 36 1.62 2.84 14.30
N PHE A 37 0.67 3.63 14.74
CA PHE A 37 -0.74 3.30 14.74
C PHE A 37 -1.49 4.44 14.03
N ASP A 38 -2.41 4.06 13.17
CA ASP A 38 -3.34 4.95 12.50
C ASP A 38 -4.71 4.26 12.48
N GLY A 39 -5.76 4.95 12.87
CA GLY A 39 -7.07 4.32 12.86
C GLY A 39 -8.17 5.17 13.47
N PHE A 40 -9.39 4.82 13.10
CA PHE A 40 -10.59 5.25 13.77
C PHE A 40 -11.66 4.15 13.73
N ILE A 41 -12.59 4.21 14.69
CA ILE A 41 -13.74 3.32 14.76
C ILE A 41 -14.99 4.18 14.95
N SER A 42 -16.00 3.95 14.13
CA SER A 42 -17.34 4.52 14.28
C SER A 42 -18.38 3.41 14.36
N PHE A 43 -19.48 3.69 15.03
CA PHE A 43 -20.61 2.80 15.18
C PHE A 43 -21.82 3.45 14.54
N ASP A 44 -22.49 2.74 13.66
CA ASP A 44 -23.77 3.12 13.09
C ASP A 44 -24.80 2.04 13.46
N SER A 45 -26.00 2.44 13.86
CA SER A 45 -27.09 1.53 14.11
C SER A 45 -28.05 1.55 12.93
N ASP A 46 -28.29 0.40 12.34
CA ASP A 46 -29.32 0.25 11.33
C ASP A 46 -30.71 0.37 12.01
N GLU A 47 -31.43 1.43 11.69
CA GLU A 47 -32.75 1.74 12.29
C GLU A 47 -33.79 0.66 12.06
N ASN A 48 -33.65 -0.15 10.99
CA ASN A 48 -34.62 -1.19 10.64
C ASN A 48 -34.31 -2.55 11.29
N SER A 49 -33.03 -2.91 11.44
CA SER A 49 -32.61 -4.22 11.94
C SER A 49 -32.08 -4.19 13.38
N GLY A 50 -31.84 -3.02 13.94
CA GLY A 50 -31.18 -2.85 15.25
C GLY A 50 -29.74 -3.36 15.30
N LYS A 51 -29.17 -3.76 14.19
CA LYS A 51 -27.79 -4.25 14.12
C LYS A 51 -26.81 -3.10 14.20
N ILE A 52 -25.80 -3.28 15.04
CA ILE A 52 -24.68 -2.35 15.13
C ILE A 52 -23.72 -2.64 13.96
N ASN A 53 -23.54 -1.68 13.09
CA ASN A 53 -22.55 -1.73 12.01
C ASN A 53 -21.27 -1.06 12.48
N LEU A 54 -20.20 -1.82 12.56
CA LEU A 54 -18.86 -1.31 12.84
C LEU A 54 -18.23 -0.80 11.54
N GLN A 55 -17.85 0.47 11.52
CA GLN A 55 -17.12 1.09 10.41
C GLN A 55 -15.81 1.66 10.94
N GLY A 56 -14.79 1.65 10.13
CA GLY A 56 -13.50 2.21 10.49
C GLY A 56 -12.34 1.47 9.92
N TYR A 57 -11.17 1.88 10.31
CA TYR A 57 -9.92 1.19 9.96
C TYR A 57 -8.94 1.23 11.13
N ALA A 58 -8.03 0.26 11.13
CA ALA A 58 -6.89 0.20 12.04
C ALA A 58 -5.67 -0.24 11.24
N LYS A 59 -4.64 0.61 11.22
CA LYS A 59 -3.37 0.33 10.58
C LYS A 59 -2.27 0.39 11.62
N VAL A 60 -1.52 -0.71 11.74
CA VAL A 60 -0.44 -0.87 12.70
C VAL A 60 0.83 -1.25 11.96
N SER A 61 1.93 -0.59 12.26
CA SER A 61 3.27 -0.99 11.82
C SER A 61 4.19 -1.12 13.03
N LEU A 62 4.69 -2.33 13.26
CA LEU A 62 5.61 -2.65 14.35
C LEU A 62 6.98 -3.00 13.76
N ASN A 63 8.02 -2.42 14.32
CA ASN A 63 9.40 -2.64 13.88
C ASN A 63 10.24 -3.10 15.05
N ASN A 64 10.90 -4.25 14.90
CA ASN A 64 11.82 -4.80 15.89
C ASN A 64 11.19 -5.00 17.30
N THR A 65 9.94 -5.44 17.35
CA THR A 65 9.22 -5.69 18.61
C THR A 65 9.82 -6.86 19.37
N PHE A 66 10.25 -7.90 18.67
CA PHE A 66 10.88 -9.11 19.23
C PHE A 66 12.42 -9.04 19.24
N ASN A 67 13.03 -7.91 18.92
CA ASN A 67 14.48 -7.68 18.82
C ASN A 67 15.19 -8.58 17.79
N THR A 68 14.49 -9.02 16.76
CA THR A 68 15.04 -9.80 15.63
C THR A 68 15.15 -8.98 14.34
N GLY A 69 14.77 -7.67 14.41
CA GLY A 69 14.75 -6.76 13.27
C GLY A 69 13.52 -6.91 12.41
N GLU A 70 12.53 -7.68 12.83
CA GLU A 70 11.31 -7.97 12.11
C GLU A 70 10.45 -6.72 11.90
N LYS A 71 9.63 -6.76 10.84
CA LYS A 71 8.61 -5.77 10.56
C LYS A 71 7.26 -6.45 10.42
N ILE A 72 6.28 -5.99 11.21
CA ILE A 72 4.90 -6.47 11.17
C ILE A 72 4.01 -5.33 10.74
N ASN A 73 3.20 -5.55 9.69
CA ASN A 73 2.18 -4.61 9.28
C ASN A 73 0.81 -5.28 9.36
N PHE A 74 -0.17 -4.52 9.79
CA PHE A 74 -1.56 -4.91 9.88
C PHE A 74 -2.41 -3.73 9.43
N ASP A 75 -3.28 -3.92 8.45
CA ASP A 75 -4.19 -2.92 7.91
C ASP A 75 -5.58 -3.56 7.79
N PHE A 76 -6.46 -3.21 8.71
CA PHE A 76 -7.85 -3.67 8.74
C PHE A 76 -8.77 -2.52 8.39
N LYS A 77 -9.74 -2.79 7.50
CA LYS A 77 -10.81 -1.84 7.15
C LYS A 77 -12.15 -2.53 7.22
N SER A 78 -13.13 -1.82 7.77
CA SER A 78 -14.54 -2.21 7.75
C SER A 78 -15.35 -1.03 7.24
N GLN A 79 -16.11 -1.25 6.17
CA GLN A 79 -16.91 -0.23 5.51
C GLN A 79 -18.42 -0.53 5.68
N LYS A 80 -19.23 0.42 5.25
CA LYS A 80 -20.67 0.22 5.14
C LYS A 80 -20.99 -1.02 4.29
N ASN A 81 -22.10 -1.68 4.55
CA ASN A 81 -22.54 -2.91 3.85
C ASN A 81 -21.68 -4.17 4.15
N GLN A 82 -21.00 -4.22 5.29
CA GLN A 82 -20.19 -5.37 5.71
C GLN A 82 -18.97 -5.68 4.81
N ASP A 83 -18.55 -4.72 3.99
CA ASP A 83 -17.29 -4.85 3.26
C ASP A 83 -16.13 -4.77 4.25
N ARG A 84 -15.29 -5.81 4.27
CA ARG A 84 -14.15 -5.91 5.17
C ARG A 84 -12.90 -6.29 4.40
N SER A 85 -11.78 -5.72 4.78
CA SER A 85 -10.48 -6.15 4.28
C SER A 85 -9.45 -6.20 5.39
N LEU A 86 -8.56 -7.17 5.32
CA LEU A 86 -7.41 -7.33 6.18
C LEU A 86 -6.18 -7.57 5.31
N ASN A 87 -5.21 -6.65 5.38
CA ASN A 87 -3.89 -6.85 4.83
C ASN A 87 -2.90 -6.98 5.98
N SER A 88 -2.19 -8.09 6.05
CA SER A 88 -1.17 -8.32 7.06
C SER A 88 0.11 -8.81 6.41
N SER A 89 1.24 -8.37 6.93
CA SER A 89 2.53 -8.91 6.50
C SER A 89 3.53 -8.95 7.63
N VAL A 90 4.39 -9.97 7.61
CA VAL A 90 5.52 -10.12 8.52
C VAL A 90 6.77 -10.33 7.69
N ILE A 91 7.82 -9.57 7.99
CA ILE A 91 9.13 -9.67 7.35
C ILE A 91 10.15 -10.04 8.43
N PHE A 92 10.84 -11.14 8.24
CA PHE A 92 11.97 -11.57 9.05
C PHE A 92 13.26 -11.30 8.27
N PRO A 93 14.03 -10.25 8.64
CA PRO A 93 15.30 -9.97 7.98
C PRO A 93 16.35 -11.01 8.40
N TYR A 94 17.34 -11.21 7.54
CA TYR A 94 18.46 -12.12 7.79
C TYR A 94 18.04 -13.53 8.24
N PHE A 95 17.01 -14.05 7.58
CA PHE A 95 16.40 -15.32 7.96
C PHE A 95 17.41 -16.46 8.05
N LEU A 96 17.45 -17.14 9.20
CA LEU A 96 18.43 -18.17 9.56
C LEU A 96 19.91 -17.71 9.42
N GLY A 97 20.21 -16.43 9.67
CA GLY A 97 21.56 -15.87 9.56
C GLY A 97 22.04 -15.67 8.10
N SER A 98 21.15 -15.84 7.13
CA SER A 98 21.42 -15.63 5.71
C SER A 98 21.23 -14.14 5.30
N PRO A 99 21.72 -13.69 4.14
CA PRO A 99 21.42 -12.34 3.64
C PRO A 99 20.00 -12.15 3.13
N PHE A 100 19.16 -13.17 3.21
CA PHE A 100 17.79 -13.16 2.71
C PHE A 100 16.81 -12.75 3.79
N ASN A 101 15.78 -12.00 3.38
CA ASN A 101 14.60 -11.75 4.20
C ASN A 101 13.50 -12.73 3.79
N LEU A 102 12.78 -13.25 4.77
CA LEU A 102 11.55 -14.02 4.54
C LEU A 102 10.35 -13.13 4.83
N LYS A 103 9.47 -13.00 3.85
CA LYS A 103 8.23 -12.23 3.98
C LYS A 103 7.03 -13.15 3.81
N TYR A 104 6.10 -13.10 4.75
CA TYR A 104 4.76 -13.68 4.62
C TYR A 104 3.75 -12.56 4.52
N SER A 105 2.77 -12.70 3.62
CA SER A 105 1.67 -11.74 3.50
C SER A 105 0.34 -12.48 3.40
N LEU A 106 -0.67 -11.90 4.03
CA LEU A 106 -2.07 -12.35 4.02
C LEU A 106 -2.95 -11.18 3.61
N ASN A 107 -3.78 -11.38 2.60
CA ASN A 107 -4.81 -10.44 2.19
C ASN A 107 -6.17 -11.15 2.21
N LEU A 108 -7.06 -10.72 3.10
CA LEU A 108 -8.42 -11.21 3.22
C LEU A 108 -9.38 -10.11 2.78
N ILE A 109 -10.33 -10.45 1.93
CA ILE A 109 -11.37 -9.56 1.48
C ILE A 109 -12.71 -10.29 1.64
N GLN A 110 -13.62 -9.65 2.35
CA GLN A 110 -15.03 -10.03 2.41
C GLN A 110 -15.83 -8.90 1.76
N LYS A 111 -16.57 -9.21 0.70
CA LYS A 111 -17.44 -8.27 0.00
C LYS A 111 -18.89 -8.58 0.37
N ASP A 112 -19.45 -7.82 1.32
CA ASP A 112 -20.79 -8.05 1.88
C ASP A 112 -21.09 -9.57 2.11
N SER A 113 -22.19 -10.06 1.57
CA SER A 113 -22.54 -11.50 1.52
C SER A 113 -22.17 -12.15 0.17
N SER A 114 -21.50 -11.42 -0.75
CA SER A 114 -21.28 -11.92 -2.12
C SER A 114 -20.15 -12.93 -2.18
N TYR A 115 -19.00 -12.65 -1.58
CA TYR A 115 -17.83 -13.52 -1.60
C TYR A 115 -16.78 -13.17 -0.56
N THR A 116 -15.93 -14.15 -0.30
CA THR A 116 -14.70 -13.99 0.48
C THR A 116 -13.51 -14.42 -0.38
N SER A 117 -12.45 -13.62 -0.39
CA SER A 117 -11.19 -13.95 -1.05
C SER A 117 -10.05 -13.93 -0.05
N ASN A 118 -9.19 -14.96 -0.12
CA ASN A 118 -8.05 -15.17 0.74
C ASN A 118 -6.80 -15.36 -0.11
N GLU A 119 -5.91 -14.37 -0.08
CA GLU A 119 -4.63 -14.41 -0.79
C GLU A 119 -3.48 -14.50 0.22
N ASN A 120 -2.67 -15.53 0.09
CA ASN A 120 -1.47 -15.76 0.89
C ASN A 120 -0.25 -15.72 0.00
N SER A 121 0.84 -15.08 0.44
CA SER A 121 2.12 -15.16 -0.23
C SER A 121 3.28 -15.37 0.72
N VAL A 122 4.30 -16.08 0.22
CA VAL A 122 5.61 -16.24 0.84
C VAL A 122 6.63 -15.77 -0.15
N ASP A 123 7.43 -14.76 0.22
CA ASP A 123 8.45 -14.16 -0.62
C ASP A 123 9.81 -14.26 0.09
N VAL A 124 10.86 -14.59 -0.67
CA VAL A 124 12.25 -14.50 -0.27
C VAL A 124 12.87 -13.31 -0.97
N GLU A 125 13.38 -12.36 -0.21
CA GLU A 125 13.90 -11.09 -0.71
C GLU A 125 15.39 -10.93 -0.35
N LEU A 126 16.19 -10.38 -1.27
CA LEU A 126 17.58 -10.02 -1.05
C LEU A 126 17.74 -8.50 -1.18
N ASN A 127 18.31 -7.87 -0.16
CA ASN A 127 18.60 -6.44 -0.17
C ASN A 127 20.05 -6.19 -0.65
N LEU A 128 20.18 -5.54 -1.79
CA LEU A 128 21.45 -5.14 -2.40
C LEU A 128 21.56 -3.61 -2.36
N ASN A 129 21.90 -3.05 -1.19
CA ASN A 129 21.97 -1.60 -0.97
C ASN A 129 20.62 -0.90 -1.27
N LYS A 130 20.51 -0.22 -2.42
CA LYS A 130 19.30 0.49 -2.85
C LYS A 130 18.34 -0.38 -3.67
N VAL A 131 18.77 -1.58 -4.05
CA VAL A 131 17.99 -2.53 -4.84
C VAL A 131 17.54 -3.67 -3.94
N LYS A 132 16.28 -4.04 -4.01
CA LYS A 132 15.73 -5.25 -3.43
C LYS A 132 15.22 -6.13 -4.56
N VAL A 133 15.59 -7.39 -4.57
CA VAL A 133 15.06 -8.39 -5.49
C VAL A 133 14.38 -9.49 -4.70
N GLY A 134 13.31 -10.05 -5.24
CA GLY A 134 12.54 -11.05 -4.54
C GLY A 134 11.93 -12.07 -5.49
N VAL A 135 11.75 -13.27 -4.98
CA VAL A 135 10.98 -14.35 -5.59
C VAL A 135 9.98 -14.88 -4.57
N GLY A 136 8.82 -15.28 -5.03
CA GLY A 136 7.78 -15.73 -4.10
C GLY A 136 6.75 -16.63 -4.74
N PHE A 137 5.94 -17.20 -3.86
CA PHE A 137 4.81 -18.02 -4.21
C PHE A 137 3.55 -17.41 -3.60
N GLN A 138 2.48 -17.31 -4.39
CA GLN A 138 1.20 -16.75 -3.99
C GLN A 138 0.09 -17.75 -4.29
N LYS A 139 -0.80 -17.92 -3.32
CA LYS A 139 -2.04 -18.69 -3.46
C LYS A 139 -3.22 -17.76 -3.18
N ASN A 140 -4.20 -17.76 -4.06
CA ASN A 140 -5.46 -17.04 -3.84
C ASN A 140 -6.63 -18.01 -3.98
N GLU A 141 -7.55 -17.98 -3.02
CA GLU A 141 -8.79 -18.77 -2.98
C GLU A 141 -9.96 -17.81 -2.78
N SER A 142 -10.94 -17.90 -3.64
CA SER A 142 -12.16 -17.12 -3.53
C SER A 142 -13.38 -17.99 -3.53
N TYR A 143 -14.28 -17.75 -2.56
CA TYR A 143 -15.48 -18.52 -2.31
C TYR A 143 -16.70 -17.61 -2.29
N SER A 144 -17.77 -18.07 -2.91
CA SER A 144 -19.09 -17.45 -2.89
C SER A 144 -20.14 -18.53 -2.65
N ASP A 145 -21.02 -18.27 -1.70
CA ASP A 145 -22.18 -19.11 -1.45
C ASP A 145 -23.42 -18.65 -2.25
N SER A 146 -23.33 -17.49 -2.89
CA SER A 146 -24.42 -16.86 -3.65
C SER A 146 -24.23 -17.06 -5.16
N GLN A 147 -25.33 -17.35 -5.86
CA GLN A 147 -25.35 -17.35 -7.33
C GLN A 147 -25.50 -15.91 -7.85
N ILE A 148 -24.44 -15.14 -7.73
CA ILE A 148 -24.37 -13.78 -8.26
C ILE A 148 -23.65 -13.82 -9.61
N GLU A 149 -24.21 -13.13 -10.61
CA GLU A 149 -23.64 -13.06 -11.93
C GLU A 149 -22.17 -12.57 -11.89
N PHE A 150 -21.29 -13.22 -12.64
CA PHE A 150 -19.85 -12.95 -12.73
C PHE A 150 -19.05 -13.13 -11.40
N ILE A 151 -19.61 -13.79 -10.39
CA ILE A 151 -18.89 -14.19 -9.19
C ILE A 151 -18.82 -15.71 -9.14
N GLU A 152 -17.63 -16.28 -9.11
CA GLU A 152 -17.43 -17.73 -9.10
C GLU A 152 -16.29 -18.13 -8.15
N ASN A 153 -16.35 -19.37 -7.69
CA ASN A 153 -15.29 -19.94 -6.90
C ASN A 153 -14.06 -20.21 -7.77
N PHE A 154 -12.92 -19.79 -7.30
CA PHE A 154 -11.64 -20.09 -7.97
C PHE A 154 -10.49 -20.26 -6.98
N ASN A 155 -9.48 -20.97 -7.44
CA ASN A 155 -8.20 -21.12 -6.75
C ASN A 155 -7.09 -20.80 -7.76
N SER A 156 -6.13 -19.98 -7.37
CA SER A 156 -5.00 -19.66 -8.22
C SER A 156 -3.67 -19.78 -7.46
N LYS A 157 -2.64 -20.19 -8.19
CA LYS A 157 -1.27 -20.33 -7.70
C LYS A 157 -0.34 -19.60 -8.67
N LEU A 158 0.48 -18.70 -8.13
CA LEU A 158 1.40 -17.89 -8.89
C LEU A 158 2.82 -17.97 -8.33
N PHE A 159 3.78 -18.01 -9.21
CA PHE A 159 5.17 -17.70 -8.90
C PHE A 159 5.41 -16.22 -9.23
N ASN A 160 6.00 -15.47 -8.29
CA ASN A 160 6.24 -14.04 -8.41
C ASN A 160 7.73 -13.74 -8.46
N VAL A 161 8.10 -12.77 -9.28
CA VAL A 161 9.43 -12.14 -9.27
C VAL A 161 9.22 -10.64 -9.06
N SER A 162 10.04 -10.02 -8.22
CA SER A 162 9.95 -8.59 -7.93
C SER A 162 11.33 -7.95 -7.88
N SER A 163 11.38 -6.67 -8.26
CA SER A 163 12.54 -5.82 -8.07
C SER A 163 12.08 -4.45 -7.61
N GLU A 164 12.71 -3.91 -6.59
CA GLU A 164 12.45 -2.59 -6.05
C GLU A 164 13.77 -1.81 -5.95
N TYR A 165 13.78 -0.59 -6.51
CA TYR A 165 14.85 0.37 -6.33
C TYR A 165 14.32 1.53 -5.49
N PHE A 166 14.98 1.86 -4.39
CA PHE A 166 14.51 2.83 -3.42
C PHE A 166 15.60 3.82 -3.02
N ILE A 167 15.25 5.11 -2.98
CA ILE A 167 16.08 6.18 -2.43
C ILE A 167 15.24 6.96 -1.43
N ALA A 168 15.65 6.96 -0.16
CA ALA A 168 15.06 7.80 0.87
C ALA A 168 15.62 9.23 0.81
N ASP A 169 14.85 10.17 1.33
CA ASP A 169 15.28 11.53 1.61
C ASP A 169 15.34 11.68 3.14
N SER A 170 16.54 11.59 3.70
CA SER A 170 16.77 11.66 5.15
C SER A 170 16.47 13.04 5.75
N ASP A 171 16.54 14.07 4.91
CA ASP A 171 16.42 15.47 5.34
C ASP A 171 14.94 15.91 5.39
N ASP A 172 14.06 15.16 4.75
CA ASP A 172 12.62 15.44 4.71
C ASP A 172 11.83 14.46 5.57
N LYS A 173 11.45 14.89 6.76
CA LYS A 173 10.71 14.06 7.73
C LYS A 173 9.25 13.81 7.32
N LEU A 174 8.66 14.69 6.50
CA LEU A 174 7.27 14.58 6.08
C LEU A 174 7.10 13.80 4.78
N ILE A 175 8.04 13.97 3.83
CA ILE A 175 8.05 13.27 2.55
C ILE A 175 9.40 12.59 2.38
N SER A 176 9.58 11.49 3.11
CA SER A 176 10.87 10.77 3.17
C SER A 176 11.17 9.94 1.92
N GLU A 177 10.23 9.76 1.01
CA GLU A 177 10.42 9.01 -0.22
C GLU A 177 10.89 9.93 -1.34
N LYS A 178 12.15 9.77 -1.80
CA LYS A 178 12.72 10.56 -2.89
C LYS A 178 12.49 9.92 -4.25
N PHE A 179 12.69 8.61 -4.30
CA PHE A 179 12.49 7.81 -5.51
C PHE A 179 12.18 6.37 -5.13
N ARG A 180 11.19 5.77 -5.80
CA ARG A 180 10.89 4.35 -5.72
C ARG A 180 10.46 3.83 -7.08
N LEU A 181 11.02 2.72 -7.50
CA LEU A 181 10.57 1.95 -8.65
C LEU A 181 10.38 0.51 -8.22
N LEU A 182 9.14 0.04 -8.25
CA LEU A 182 8.77 -1.36 -8.00
C LEU A 182 8.26 -1.98 -9.29
N VAL A 183 8.80 -3.13 -9.64
CA VAL A 183 8.29 -4.00 -10.70
C VAL A 183 8.01 -5.37 -10.09
N LYS A 184 6.80 -5.88 -10.29
CA LYS A 184 6.41 -7.23 -9.89
C LYS A 184 5.73 -7.92 -11.07
N TYR A 185 6.12 -9.15 -11.33
CA TYR A 185 5.51 -10.05 -12.29
C TYR A 185 5.16 -11.37 -11.61
N GLY A 186 3.94 -11.84 -11.84
CA GLY A 186 3.46 -13.13 -11.36
C GLY A 186 2.91 -13.96 -12.50
N THR A 187 3.26 -15.24 -12.54
CA THR A 187 2.77 -16.19 -13.53
C THR A 187 2.35 -17.49 -12.88
N GLY A 188 1.32 -18.13 -13.41
CA GLY A 188 0.84 -19.38 -12.85
C GLY A 188 -0.48 -19.81 -13.44
N LYS A 189 -1.26 -20.52 -12.63
CA LYS A 189 -2.49 -21.17 -13.04
C LYS A 189 -3.66 -20.78 -12.13
N LYS A 190 -4.83 -20.68 -12.74
CA LYS A 190 -6.14 -20.55 -12.09
C LYS A 190 -6.99 -21.75 -12.42
N ILE A 191 -7.64 -22.31 -11.39
CA ILE A 191 -8.64 -23.37 -11.52
C ILE A 191 -10.00 -22.77 -11.16
N GLN A 192 -10.93 -22.84 -12.10
CA GLN A 192 -12.30 -22.33 -12.00
C GLN A 192 -13.24 -23.33 -12.66
N LEU A 193 -14.28 -23.78 -11.97
CA LEU A 193 -15.23 -24.78 -12.48
C LEU A 193 -14.54 -26.03 -13.08
N ASN A 194 -13.46 -26.52 -12.44
CA ASN A 194 -12.60 -27.62 -12.91
C ASN A 194 -11.81 -27.34 -14.22
N ASN A 195 -11.83 -26.11 -14.74
CA ASN A 195 -11.03 -25.70 -15.88
C ASN A 195 -9.77 -24.98 -15.38
N GLU A 196 -8.62 -25.39 -15.90
CA GLU A 196 -7.33 -24.73 -15.64
C GLU A 196 -7.02 -23.72 -16.75
N THR A 197 -6.68 -22.51 -16.35
CA THR A 197 -6.29 -21.42 -17.27
C THR A 197 -5.02 -20.75 -16.79
N ASP A 198 -4.26 -20.16 -17.73
CA ASP A 198 -3.10 -19.34 -17.39
C ASP A 198 -3.53 -18.04 -16.73
N LEU A 199 -2.77 -17.64 -15.71
CA LEU A 199 -2.94 -16.39 -15.00
C LEU A 199 -1.60 -15.66 -14.92
N ASN A 200 -1.59 -14.40 -15.39
CA ASN A 200 -0.43 -13.52 -15.28
C ASN A 200 -0.85 -12.21 -14.62
N LYS A 201 -0.04 -11.72 -13.68
CA LYS A 201 -0.23 -10.44 -13.00
C LYS A 201 0.99 -9.55 -13.19
N TYR A 202 0.78 -8.27 -13.46
CA TYR A 202 1.83 -7.27 -13.65
C TYR A 202 1.56 -6.10 -12.72
N LYS A 203 2.60 -5.61 -12.06
CA LYS A 203 2.56 -4.37 -11.29
C LYS A 203 3.83 -3.57 -11.51
N LEU A 204 3.66 -2.30 -11.84
CA LEU A 204 4.71 -1.29 -11.89
C LEU A 204 4.27 -0.12 -11.03
N GLU A 205 5.16 0.33 -10.16
CA GLU A 205 4.94 1.51 -9.33
C GLU A 205 6.19 2.37 -9.37
N LEU A 206 6.03 3.62 -9.78
CA LEU A 206 7.07 4.63 -9.82
C LEU A 206 6.65 5.81 -8.96
N ILE A 207 7.46 6.15 -7.96
CA ILE A 207 7.27 7.36 -7.14
C ILE A 207 8.50 8.23 -7.30
N LYS A 208 8.28 9.53 -7.50
CA LYS A 208 9.37 10.50 -7.56
C LYS A 208 8.97 11.82 -6.91
N LYS A 209 9.86 12.30 -6.05
CA LYS A 209 9.83 13.64 -5.49
C LYS A 209 10.74 14.58 -6.28
N PHE A 210 10.20 15.71 -6.70
CA PHE A 210 10.93 16.80 -7.34
C PHE A 210 10.96 17.98 -6.38
N ASN A 211 12.15 18.46 -6.06
CA ASN A 211 12.35 19.63 -5.21
C ASN A 211 12.59 20.85 -6.12
N PHE A 212 11.58 21.72 -6.28
CA PHE A 212 11.72 22.96 -7.05
C PHE A 212 12.36 24.08 -6.22
N SER A 213 12.05 24.10 -4.92
CA SER A 213 12.66 24.99 -3.92
C SER A 213 12.54 24.38 -2.53
N SER A 214 13.02 25.07 -1.50
CA SER A 214 12.82 24.69 -0.12
C SER A 214 11.33 24.58 0.27
N ARG A 215 10.48 25.40 -0.38
CA ARG A 215 9.04 25.46 -0.07
C ARG A 215 8.17 24.69 -1.05
N PHE A 216 8.60 24.45 -2.29
CA PHE A 216 7.79 23.79 -3.31
C PHE A 216 8.38 22.45 -3.68
N LYS A 217 7.61 21.39 -3.45
CA LYS A 217 7.96 20.00 -3.81
C LYS A 217 6.79 19.34 -4.53
N LEU A 218 7.07 18.68 -5.63
CA LEU A 218 6.08 17.85 -6.33
C LEU A 218 6.37 16.39 -6.01
N LEU A 219 5.39 15.69 -5.46
CA LEU A 219 5.39 14.25 -5.36
C LEU A 219 4.50 13.68 -6.47
N SER A 220 5.06 12.82 -7.31
CA SER A 220 4.35 12.17 -8.40
C SER A 220 4.48 10.65 -8.27
N SER A 221 3.38 9.96 -8.46
CA SER A 221 3.29 8.50 -8.43
C SER A 221 2.60 8.00 -9.70
N ILE A 222 3.18 6.98 -10.34
CA ILE A 222 2.58 6.25 -11.44
C ILE A 222 2.43 4.80 -11.01
N VAL A 223 1.20 4.28 -11.07
CA VAL A 223 0.90 2.87 -10.81
C VAL A 223 0.27 2.28 -12.04
N LYS A 224 0.80 1.16 -12.52
CA LYS A 224 0.17 0.34 -13.55
C LYS A 224 0.05 -1.08 -13.04
N GLU A 225 -1.17 -1.61 -13.09
CA GLU A 225 -1.47 -2.97 -12.64
C GLU A 225 -2.37 -3.65 -13.66
N LYS A 226 -2.14 -4.94 -13.93
CA LYS A 226 -2.95 -5.71 -14.88
C LYS A 226 -2.98 -7.18 -14.52
N ILE A 227 -4.15 -7.79 -14.70
CA ILE A 227 -4.40 -9.23 -14.64
C ILE A 227 -4.73 -9.70 -16.06
N ASN A 228 -4.03 -10.73 -16.52
CA ASN A 228 -4.35 -11.44 -17.75
C ASN A 228 -4.71 -12.89 -17.41
N SER A 229 -5.95 -13.25 -17.68
CA SER A 229 -6.45 -14.63 -17.58
C SER A 229 -7.63 -14.79 -18.51
N LYS A 230 -7.93 -16.01 -18.91
CA LYS A 230 -9.19 -16.35 -19.57
C LYS A 230 -10.30 -16.46 -18.52
N ASN A 231 -11.52 -16.07 -18.89
CA ASN A 231 -12.72 -16.17 -18.04
C ASN A 231 -12.54 -15.47 -16.69
N LEU A 232 -12.17 -14.17 -16.72
CA LEU A 232 -12.09 -13.34 -15.53
C LEU A 232 -13.46 -13.23 -14.86
N VAL A 233 -13.46 -13.16 -13.54
CA VAL A 233 -14.65 -12.99 -12.69
C VAL A 233 -14.49 -11.79 -11.77
N ASN A 234 -15.59 -11.19 -11.32
CA ASN A 234 -15.58 -9.94 -10.55
C ASN A 234 -14.75 -10.04 -9.24
N ASN A 235 -14.78 -11.19 -8.59
CA ASN A 235 -14.02 -11.44 -7.36
C ASN A 235 -12.52 -11.68 -7.59
N GLU A 236 -12.06 -11.73 -8.85
CA GLU A 236 -10.64 -11.80 -9.25
C GLU A 236 -10.07 -10.44 -9.64
N LEU A 237 -10.92 -9.46 -9.99
CA LEU A 237 -10.49 -8.16 -10.48
C LEU A 237 -9.70 -7.38 -9.43
N ILE A 238 -8.79 -6.54 -9.93
CA ILE A 238 -8.07 -5.55 -9.11
C ILE A 238 -9.09 -4.54 -8.61
N ARG A 239 -8.96 -4.15 -7.34
CA ARG A 239 -9.77 -3.11 -6.74
C ARG A 239 -8.91 -1.92 -6.41
N PHE A 240 -9.35 -0.76 -6.82
CA PHE A 240 -8.68 0.49 -6.52
C PHE A 240 -9.71 1.61 -6.27
N GLY A 241 -9.25 2.79 -5.90
CA GLY A 241 -10.06 3.90 -5.41
C GLY A 241 -9.75 4.22 -3.96
N GLY A 242 -10.04 5.44 -3.54
CA GLY A 242 -9.85 5.91 -2.17
C GLY A 242 -8.49 6.56 -1.88
N SER A 243 -8.24 6.81 -0.61
CA SER A 243 -7.12 7.63 -0.12
C SER A 243 -5.73 7.12 -0.52
N ASN A 244 -5.57 5.82 -0.71
CA ASN A 244 -4.30 5.17 -1.06
C ASN A 244 -4.15 4.88 -2.57
N SER A 245 -5.07 5.38 -3.38
CA SER A 245 -5.12 5.17 -4.83
C SER A 245 -5.58 6.45 -5.52
N ILE A 246 -6.63 6.40 -6.37
CA ILE A 246 -7.25 7.60 -6.92
C ILE A 246 -8.19 8.21 -5.88
N ARG A 247 -7.87 9.41 -5.41
CA ARG A 247 -8.58 10.09 -4.32
C ARG A 247 -9.94 10.63 -4.79
N GLY A 248 -10.85 10.87 -3.87
CA GLY A 248 -12.19 11.37 -4.19
C GLY A 248 -13.19 10.33 -4.66
N PHE A 249 -12.77 9.06 -4.75
CA PHE A 249 -13.61 7.88 -4.91
C PHE A 249 -13.71 7.12 -3.58
N ASP A 250 -14.66 6.20 -3.45
CA ASP A 250 -14.73 5.31 -2.29
C ASP A 250 -13.58 4.29 -2.33
N ASP A 251 -13.13 3.85 -1.16
CA ASP A 251 -12.05 2.87 -1.05
C ASP A 251 -12.45 1.56 -1.73
N ASN A 252 -11.56 1.04 -2.61
CA ASN A 252 -11.75 -0.22 -3.33
C ASN A 252 -13.07 -0.32 -4.14
N SER A 253 -13.61 0.81 -4.59
CA SER A 253 -14.90 0.87 -5.29
C SER A 253 -14.84 0.60 -6.78
N ILE A 254 -13.66 0.67 -7.38
CA ILE A 254 -13.45 0.48 -8.83
C ILE A 254 -12.84 -0.90 -9.06
N PHE A 255 -13.46 -1.66 -9.97
CA PHE A 255 -13.06 -3.01 -10.33
C PHE A 255 -12.48 -3.02 -11.74
N ALA A 256 -11.26 -3.51 -11.91
CA ALA A 256 -10.53 -3.46 -13.16
C ALA A 256 -9.73 -4.74 -13.41
N ASP A 257 -9.64 -5.18 -14.65
CA ASP A 257 -8.63 -6.14 -15.08
C ASP A 257 -7.27 -5.48 -15.30
N GLY A 258 -7.25 -4.17 -15.53
CA GLY A 258 -6.04 -3.36 -15.60
C GLY A 258 -6.32 -1.88 -15.39
N TYR A 259 -5.36 -1.17 -14.80
CA TYR A 259 -5.43 0.28 -14.69
C TYR A 259 -4.04 0.92 -14.77
N THR A 260 -4.02 2.17 -15.15
CA THR A 260 -2.86 3.07 -15.04
C THR A 260 -3.31 4.33 -14.29
N LEU A 261 -2.65 4.64 -13.20
CA LEU A 261 -2.93 5.79 -12.34
C LEU A 261 -1.71 6.70 -12.30
N LEU A 262 -1.92 7.99 -12.53
CA LEU A 262 -1.01 9.07 -12.19
C LEU A 262 -1.59 9.83 -11.01
N ALA A 263 -0.92 9.85 -9.88
CA ALA A 263 -1.30 10.66 -8.72
C ALA A 263 -0.24 11.71 -8.43
N THR A 264 -0.68 12.95 -8.18
CA THR A 264 0.26 14.06 -7.96
C THR A 264 -0.15 14.92 -6.78
N ASN A 265 0.88 15.37 -6.02
CA ASN A 265 0.75 16.36 -4.95
C ASN A 265 1.76 17.48 -5.19
N LEU A 266 1.30 18.68 -5.47
CA LEU A 266 2.15 19.85 -5.39
C LEU A 266 2.08 20.40 -3.95
N ASN A 267 3.16 20.21 -3.20
CA ASN A 267 3.25 20.55 -1.79
C ASN A 267 3.88 21.92 -1.63
N PHE A 268 3.23 22.78 -0.85
CA PHE A 268 3.73 24.08 -0.41
C PHE A 268 3.99 24.06 1.09
N PHE A 269 5.25 24.15 1.49
CA PHE A 269 5.70 24.11 2.87
C PHE A 269 5.59 25.51 3.49
N LEU A 270 4.78 25.65 4.51
CA LEU A 270 4.67 26.84 5.33
C LEU A 270 5.88 26.96 6.27
N ASN A 271 6.29 25.81 6.82
CA ASN A 271 7.50 25.60 7.62
C ASN A 271 7.92 24.11 7.55
N ASP A 272 8.90 23.69 8.34
CA ASP A 272 9.42 22.32 8.34
C ASP A 272 8.43 21.26 8.86
N THR A 273 7.33 21.68 9.47
CA THR A 273 6.33 20.79 10.07
C THR A 273 4.97 20.86 9.41
N ILE A 274 4.69 21.90 8.60
CA ILE A 274 3.36 22.14 8.04
C ILE A 274 3.46 22.37 6.54
N TYR A 275 2.62 21.66 5.78
CA TYR A 275 2.44 21.94 4.35
C TYR A 275 0.97 21.78 3.93
N ILE A 276 0.62 22.52 2.89
CA ILE A 276 -0.61 22.34 2.12
C ILE A 276 -0.27 21.75 0.77
N TYR A 277 -1.19 21.01 0.18
CA TYR A 277 -0.94 20.40 -1.13
C TYR A 277 -2.19 20.36 -2.00
N SER A 278 -1.96 20.46 -3.31
CA SER A 278 -2.99 20.18 -4.29
C SER A 278 -3.04 18.68 -4.57
N ILE A 279 -4.22 18.20 -4.92
CA ILE A 279 -4.47 16.84 -5.38
C ILE A 279 -4.87 16.92 -6.84
N PHE A 280 -4.18 16.17 -7.69
CA PHE A 280 -4.57 15.96 -9.07
C PHE A 280 -4.20 14.53 -9.47
N ASP A 281 -5.21 13.69 -9.66
CA ASP A 281 -5.05 12.30 -10.03
C ASP A 281 -5.78 12.03 -11.35
N LEU A 282 -5.17 11.20 -12.19
CA LEU A 282 -5.73 10.72 -13.46
C LEU A 282 -5.60 9.20 -13.50
N ALA A 283 -6.63 8.51 -13.93
CA ALA A 283 -6.53 7.08 -14.19
C ALA A 283 -7.32 6.68 -15.43
N ASN A 284 -6.76 5.73 -16.16
CA ASN A 284 -7.47 4.92 -17.14
C ASN A 284 -7.60 3.51 -16.61
N TYR A 285 -8.75 2.88 -16.74
CA TYR A 285 -8.95 1.49 -16.35
C TYR A 285 -9.83 0.73 -17.33
N THR A 286 -9.56 -0.57 -17.41
CA THR A 286 -10.34 -1.52 -18.22
C THR A 286 -11.04 -2.53 -17.32
N ASN A 287 -12.26 -2.93 -17.72
CA ASN A 287 -12.97 -4.03 -17.11
C ASN A 287 -13.58 -4.89 -18.24
N SER A 288 -12.90 -5.98 -18.58
CA SER A 288 -13.29 -6.85 -19.68
C SER A 288 -14.59 -7.63 -19.43
N ILE A 289 -15.04 -7.76 -18.17
CA ILE A 289 -16.33 -8.40 -17.86
C ILE A 289 -17.50 -7.51 -18.26
N LEU A 290 -17.34 -6.20 -18.09
CA LEU A 290 -18.36 -5.19 -18.39
C LEU A 290 -18.12 -4.47 -19.73
N ASP A 291 -17.09 -4.87 -20.49
CA ASP A 291 -16.65 -4.22 -21.73
C ASP A 291 -16.43 -2.71 -21.54
N LEU A 292 -15.74 -2.34 -20.43
CA LEU A 292 -15.46 -0.95 -20.08
C LEU A 292 -14.00 -0.59 -20.34
N ASP A 293 -13.81 0.59 -20.95
CA ASP A 293 -12.52 1.31 -20.99
C ASP A 293 -12.83 2.76 -20.64
N GLN A 294 -12.36 3.22 -19.48
CA GLN A 294 -12.81 4.48 -18.91
C GLN A 294 -11.68 5.30 -18.32
N ASP A 295 -11.70 6.60 -18.64
CA ASP A 295 -10.86 7.61 -18.01
C ASP A 295 -11.60 8.27 -16.86
N ILE A 296 -10.88 8.42 -15.73
CA ILE A 296 -11.37 9.08 -14.53
C ILE A 296 -10.32 10.04 -14.00
N TYR A 297 -10.75 11.06 -13.30
CA TYR A 297 -9.87 12.04 -12.71
C TYR A 297 -10.34 12.46 -11.31
N SER A 298 -9.44 13.04 -10.55
CA SER A 298 -9.73 13.57 -9.23
C SER A 298 -8.98 14.88 -9.03
N GLY A 299 -9.61 15.80 -8.30
CA GLY A 299 -9.04 17.06 -7.89
C GLY A 299 -9.35 17.37 -6.44
N GLY A 300 -8.47 18.10 -5.78
CA GLY A 300 -8.67 18.45 -4.40
C GLY A 300 -7.52 19.22 -3.77
N ILE A 301 -7.63 19.40 -2.47
CA ILE A 301 -6.62 20.05 -1.63
C ILE A 301 -6.41 19.26 -0.36
N GLY A 302 -5.24 19.37 0.23
CA GLY A 302 -4.94 18.77 1.52
C GLY A 302 -4.03 19.63 2.37
N PHE A 303 -4.00 19.28 3.63
CA PHE A 303 -3.18 19.89 4.67
C PHE A 303 -2.50 18.77 5.45
N SER A 304 -1.25 18.94 5.84
CA SER A 304 -0.54 17.99 6.68
C SER A 304 0.35 18.71 7.68
N THR A 305 0.38 18.18 8.89
CA THR A 305 1.24 18.72 9.96
C THR A 305 1.93 17.62 10.73
N LEU A 306 3.22 17.79 10.98
CA LEU A 306 4.01 16.97 11.89
C LEU A 306 3.82 17.50 13.30
N THR A 307 3.45 16.62 14.22
CA THR A 307 3.36 16.87 15.66
C THR A 307 4.47 16.10 16.38
N GLU A 308 4.62 16.29 17.69
CA GLU A 308 5.59 15.55 18.50
C GLU A 308 5.37 14.04 18.46
N ASN A 309 4.10 13.62 18.37
CA ASN A 309 3.70 12.20 18.44
C ASN A 309 3.27 11.60 17.11
N GLY A 310 3.33 12.34 15.99
CA GLY A 310 2.89 11.79 14.72
C GLY A 310 2.56 12.83 13.66
N VAL A 311 1.85 12.41 12.63
CA VAL A 311 1.41 13.25 11.51
C VAL A 311 -0.11 13.28 11.44
N ILE A 312 -0.67 14.47 11.28
CA ILE A 312 -2.08 14.69 10.98
C ILE A 312 -2.19 15.15 9.54
N SER A 313 -3.01 14.47 8.75
CA SER A 313 -3.29 14.86 7.37
C SER A 313 -4.80 14.93 7.14
N ILE A 314 -5.25 16.00 6.50
CA ILE A 314 -6.63 16.18 6.10
C ILE A 314 -6.64 16.48 4.63
N ASN A 315 -7.46 15.77 3.86
CA ASN A 315 -7.67 16.09 2.47
C ASN A 315 -9.16 16.14 2.11
N TYR A 316 -9.47 17.00 1.17
CA TYR A 316 -10.76 17.18 0.58
C TYR A 316 -10.62 16.98 -0.93
N SER A 317 -11.23 15.95 -1.47
CA SER A 317 -11.05 15.56 -2.88
C SER A 317 -12.35 15.05 -3.48
N LYS A 318 -12.49 15.27 -4.80
CA LYS A 318 -13.60 14.78 -5.60
C LYS A 318 -13.09 14.05 -6.83
N GLY A 319 -13.56 12.82 -7.02
CA GLY A 319 -13.36 12.04 -8.22
C GLY A 319 -14.53 12.18 -9.19
N ASN A 320 -14.26 12.06 -10.49
CA ASN A 320 -15.25 12.14 -11.55
C ASN A 320 -14.80 11.34 -12.78
N ASN A 321 -15.77 10.96 -13.62
CA ASN A 321 -15.48 10.40 -14.93
C ASN A 321 -15.05 11.50 -15.89
N TRP A 322 -14.14 11.19 -16.82
CA TRP A 322 -13.71 12.13 -17.84
C TRP A 322 -14.90 12.61 -18.69
N GLY A 323 -14.90 13.88 -19.05
CA GLY A 323 -16.01 14.51 -19.79
C GLY A 323 -17.14 15.07 -18.93
N ASN A 324 -17.23 14.69 -17.65
CA ASN A 324 -18.20 15.29 -16.74
C ASN A 324 -17.65 16.60 -16.15
N SER A 325 -18.53 17.58 -15.95
CA SER A 325 -18.15 18.84 -15.30
C SER A 325 -17.70 18.60 -13.85
N PHE A 326 -16.59 19.23 -13.46
CA PHE A 326 -16.09 19.14 -12.09
C PHE A 326 -17.06 19.87 -11.14
N ASN A 327 -17.55 19.14 -10.15
CA ASN A 327 -18.45 19.68 -9.13
C ASN A 327 -18.07 19.10 -7.75
N LEU A 328 -17.87 19.96 -6.77
CA LEU A 328 -17.48 19.57 -5.41
C LEU A 328 -18.62 18.96 -4.56
N LYS A 329 -19.84 18.83 -5.11
CA LYS A 329 -20.89 18.07 -4.41
C LYS A 329 -20.44 16.63 -4.17
N ASN A 330 -20.67 16.12 -2.97
CA ASN A 330 -20.27 14.77 -2.53
C ASN A 330 -18.75 14.52 -2.59
N ALA A 331 -17.93 15.56 -2.40
CA ALA A 331 -16.49 15.37 -2.23
C ALA A 331 -16.19 14.57 -0.96
N LYS A 332 -15.10 13.84 -0.96
CA LYS A 332 -14.66 13.02 0.18
C LYS A 332 -13.72 13.83 1.06
N ILE A 333 -13.93 13.72 2.37
CA ILE A 333 -13.00 14.22 3.37
C ILE A 333 -12.33 13.02 4.00
N ASN A 334 -10.98 12.99 3.95
CA ASN A 334 -10.20 11.99 4.65
C ASN A 334 -9.37 12.69 5.73
N VAL A 335 -9.46 12.17 6.94
CA VAL A 335 -8.64 12.58 8.07
C VAL A 335 -7.79 11.40 8.47
N ILE A 336 -6.47 11.56 8.41
CA ILE A 336 -5.50 10.53 8.73
C ILE A 336 -4.67 11.04 9.90
N PHE A 337 -4.60 10.24 10.94
CA PHE A 337 -3.80 10.53 12.13
C PHE A 337 -2.85 9.37 12.39
N THR A 338 -1.58 9.54 12.04
CA THR A 338 -0.54 8.52 12.25
C THR A 338 0.26 8.87 13.49
N THR A 339 0.19 8.05 14.53
CA THR A 339 1.02 8.19 15.75
C THR A 339 2.28 7.34 15.64
N PHE A 340 3.40 7.87 16.18
CA PHE A 340 4.68 7.15 16.32
C PHE A 340 4.97 6.87 17.79
N PHE A 341 5.41 5.64 18.11
CA PHE A 341 5.71 5.21 19.50
C PHE A 341 6.86 4.19 19.56
#